data_e24cd05f3257064afc30a73d66a4c1b6
#
_entry.id   e24cd05f3257064afc30a73d66a4c1b6
#
_cell.length_a   1.000
_cell.length_b   1.000
_cell.length_c   1.000
_cell.angle_alpha   90.00
_cell.angle_beta   90.00
_cell.angle_gamma   90.00
#
_symmetry.space_group_name_H-M   'P 1'
#
loop_
_entity.id
_entity.type
_entity.pdbx_description
1 polymer ?
#
loop_
_entity_poly.entity_id
_entity_poly.type
_entity_poly.pdbx_seq_one_letter_code
_entity_poly.pdbx_strand_id
1 'polypeptide(L)'
;MVNRFISLVVALLFCGFISFIAINGTNEIYGKKEVQNISYKLPDSWIANVSDKQFRLLELSLIEGGDFSVVLFANIQGTADQNIDRWVNQFQIENSNIETIKDTLSSKYISTVELYGTYEVPNMVNRNAPKELRTEYGLLGGVIEFGNSIYFVKAVGKNDLIKANKSNFNEFIYSISLK
;
A
#
# COMPACT_ATOMS: atom_id res chain seq x y z
N MET A 1 -0.28 -30.10 -50.04
CA MET A 1 0.68 -29.95 -48.90
C MET A 1 0.84 -28.52 -48.50
N VAL A 2 0.94 -27.55 -49.41
CA VAL A 2 1.14 -26.13 -49.12
C VAL A 2 0.06 -25.50 -48.21
N ASN A 3 -1.24 -25.81 -48.46
CA ASN A 3 -2.34 -25.24 -47.68
C ASN A 3 -2.39 -25.66 -46.18
N ARG A 4 -1.85 -26.83 -45.83
CA ARG A 4 -1.78 -27.27 -44.44
C ARG A 4 -0.68 -26.56 -43.66
N PHE A 5 0.43 -26.23 -44.38
CA PHE A 5 1.56 -25.49 -43.77
C PHE A 5 1.20 -24.03 -43.48
N ILE A 6 0.50 -23.40 -44.43
CA ILE A 6 0.02 -22.01 -44.24
C ILE A 6 -0.99 -21.95 -43.08
N SER A 7 -1.89 -22.90 -42.95
CA SER A 7 -2.85 -22.95 -41.83
C SER A 7 -2.16 -23.11 -40.46
N LEU A 8 -1.09 -23.90 -40.38
CA LEU A 8 -0.34 -24.12 -39.16
C LEU A 8 0.44 -22.86 -38.73
N VAL A 9 1.05 -22.16 -39.70
CA VAL A 9 1.79 -20.90 -39.45
C VAL A 9 0.84 -19.79 -38.98
N VAL A 10 -0.35 -19.66 -39.60
CA VAL A 10 -1.37 -18.69 -39.17
C VAL A 10 -1.89 -19.00 -37.76
N ALA A 11 -2.11 -20.27 -37.41
CA ALA A 11 -2.54 -20.67 -36.06
C ALA A 11 -1.48 -20.37 -35.01
N LEU A 12 -0.17 -20.60 -35.30
CA LEU A 12 0.91 -20.27 -34.38
C LEU A 12 1.09 -18.77 -34.19
N LEU A 13 0.94 -17.96 -35.23
CA LEU A 13 0.96 -16.51 -35.15
C LEU A 13 -0.22 -15.97 -34.33
N PHE A 14 -1.41 -16.58 -34.48
CA PHE A 14 -2.60 -16.19 -33.74
C PHE A 14 -2.49 -16.55 -32.26
N CYS A 15 -1.97 -17.73 -31.92
CA CYS A 15 -1.67 -18.11 -30.54
C CYS A 15 -0.59 -17.24 -29.90
N GLY A 16 0.46 -16.89 -30.65
CA GLY A 16 1.51 -15.95 -30.18
C GLY A 16 0.94 -14.55 -29.91
N PHE A 17 0.05 -14.07 -30.78
CA PHE A 17 -0.58 -12.77 -30.63
C PHE A 17 -1.56 -12.74 -29.43
N ILE A 18 -2.34 -13.79 -29.20
CA ILE A 18 -3.21 -13.91 -28.03
C ILE A 18 -2.39 -14.01 -26.74
N SER A 19 -1.28 -14.77 -26.76
CA SER A 19 -0.38 -14.83 -25.60
C SER A 19 0.27 -13.48 -25.31
N PHE A 20 0.67 -12.74 -26.35
CA PHE A 20 1.24 -11.39 -26.21
C PHE A 20 0.22 -10.39 -25.67
N ILE A 21 -1.05 -10.45 -26.13
CA ILE A 21 -2.14 -9.62 -25.60
C ILE A 21 -2.46 -10.02 -24.16
N ALA A 22 -2.47 -11.30 -23.83
CA ALA A 22 -2.72 -11.78 -22.47
C ALA A 22 -1.63 -11.33 -21.49
N ILE A 23 -0.36 -11.40 -21.89
CA ILE A 23 0.78 -10.97 -21.05
C ILE A 23 0.80 -9.45 -20.89
N ASN A 24 0.58 -8.67 -21.94
CA ASN A 24 0.53 -7.22 -21.85
C ASN A 24 -0.79 -6.70 -21.26
N GLY A 25 -1.90 -7.37 -21.51
CA GLY A 25 -3.20 -7.04 -20.94
C GLY A 25 -3.27 -7.31 -19.43
N THR A 26 -2.63 -8.35 -18.92
CA THR A 26 -2.55 -8.61 -17.47
C THR A 26 -1.67 -7.59 -16.76
N ASN A 27 -0.58 -7.15 -17.37
CA ASN A 27 0.25 -6.07 -16.81
C ASN A 27 -0.47 -4.71 -16.82
N GLU A 28 -1.37 -4.45 -17.75
CA GLU A 28 -2.23 -3.26 -17.74
C GLU A 28 -3.40 -3.35 -16.76
N ILE A 29 -3.93 -4.55 -16.51
CA ILE A 29 -5.04 -4.76 -15.57
C ILE A 29 -4.56 -4.70 -14.11
N TYR A 30 -3.34 -5.14 -13.81
CA TYR A 30 -2.77 -5.10 -12.45
C TYR A 30 -2.02 -3.80 -12.11
N GLY A 31 -1.76 -2.90 -13.06
CA GLY A 31 -0.87 -1.76 -12.88
C GLY A 31 -1.47 -0.37 -12.95
N LYS A 32 -2.69 -0.19 -13.42
CA LYS A 32 -3.27 1.15 -13.65
C LYS A 32 -4.71 1.28 -13.20
N LYS A 33 -4.96 1.25 -11.91
CA LYS A 33 -5.88 2.24 -11.40
C LYS A 33 -5.03 3.53 -11.35
N GLU A 34 -5.29 4.51 -12.23
CA GLU A 34 -4.67 5.83 -12.10
C GLU A 34 -4.98 6.34 -10.71
N VAL A 35 -4.00 6.27 -9.84
CA VAL A 35 -4.06 6.94 -8.55
C VAL A 35 -4.01 8.40 -8.92
N GLN A 36 -5.18 9.05 -8.87
CA GLN A 36 -5.39 10.40 -9.36
C GLN A 36 -4.27 11.31 -8.87
N ASN A 37 -3.50 11.85 -9.81
CA ASN A 37 -2.49 12.88 -9.65
C ASN A 37 -1.22 12.55 -8.85
N ILE A 38 -0.93 11.30 -8.51
CA ILE A 38 0.36 10.94 -7.90
C ILE A 38 1.11 9.88 -8.71
N SER A 39 2.43 9.92 -8.60
CA SER A 39 3.34 8.87 -9.04
C SER A 39 4.07 8.31 -7.82
N TYR A 40 4.48 7.07 -7.89
CA TYR A 40 5.20 6.37 -6.83
C TYR A 40 6.05 5.23 -7.41
N LYS A 41 7.07 4.80 -6.68
CA LYS A 41 7.84 3.60 -6.96
C LYS A 41 7.37 2.48 -6.05
N LEU A 42 6.89 1.38 -6.62
CA LEU A 42 6.50 0.20 -5.86
C LEU A 42 7.76 -0.62 -5.54
N PRO A 43 7.98 -1.03 -4.26
CA PRO A 43 9.03 -2.00 -3.93
C PRO A 43 8.84 -3.34 -4.64
N ASP A 44 9.93 -3.96 -5.08
CA ASP A 44 9.89 -5.19 -5.88
C ASP A 44 9.23 -6.38 -5.17
N SER A 45 9.25 -6.40 -3.83
CA SER A 45 8.61 -7.44 -3.00
C SER A 45 7.12 -7.21 -2.75
N TRP A 46 6.54 -6.10 -3.23
CA TRP A 46 5.15 -5.75 -2.99
C TRP A 46 4.31 -5.87 -4.26
N ILE A 47 3.05 -6.18 -4.09
CA ILE A 47 2.06 -6.24 -5.16
C ILE A 47 0.87 -5.34 -4.85
N ALA A 48 0.37 -4.65 -5.88
CA ALA A 48 -0.83 -3.84 -5.78
C ALA A 48 -2.08 -4.71 -5.94
N ASN A 49 -3.02 -4.57 -5.02
CA ASN A 49 -4.30 -5.24 -5.03
C ASN A 49 -5.40 -4.25 -5.42
N VAL A 50 -6.42 -4.75 -6.11
CA VAL A 50 -7.61 -3.95 -6.44
C VAL A 50 -8.39 -3.69 -5.16
N SER A 51 -8.69 -2.42 -4.86
CA SER A 51 -9.57 -2.03 -3.77
C SER A 51 -10.85 -1.40 -4.33
N ASP A 52 -12.00 -1.84 -3.82
CA ASP A 52 -13.31 -1.25 -4.04
C ASP A 52 -13.73 -0.30 -2.89
N LYS A 53 -12.90 -0.22 -1.85
CA LYS A 53 -13.20 0.56 -0.65
C LYS A 53 -13.01 2.05 -0.88
N GLN A 54 -13.96 2.82 -0.39
CA GLN A 54 -13.92 4.28 -0.45
C GLN A 54 -12.68 4.83 0.28
N PHE A 55 -12.10 5.91 -0.23
CA PHE A 55 -10.89 6.60 0.26
C PHE A 55 -9.57 5.81 0.16
N ARG A 56 -9.58 4.53 -0.24
CA ARG A 56 -8.37 3.77 -0.49
C ARG A 56 -7.94 3.93 -1.94
N LEU A 57 -6.81 4.59 -2.15
CA LEU A 57 -6.23 4.76 -3.47
C LEU A 57 -5.47 3.51 -3.91
N LEU A 58 -4.81 2.85 -2.95
CA LEU A 58 -3.96 1.70 -3.21
C LEU A 58 -3.97 0.77 -2.01
N GLU A 59 -4.07 -0.52 -2.26
CA GLU A 59 -3.84 -1.58 -1.27
C GLU A 59 -2.68 -2.45 -1.74
N LEU A 60 -1.70 -2.66 -0.88
CA LEU A 60 -0.49 -3.42 -1.19
C LEU A 60 -0.33 -4.56 -0.19
N SER A 61 0.24 -5.66 -0.67
CA SER A 61 0.64 -6.81 0.15
C SER A 61 2.00 -7.33 -0.32
N LEU A 62 2.58 -8.26 0.43
CA LEU A 62 3.79 -8.97 -0.01
C LEU A 62 3.45 -9.97 -1.11
N ILE A 63 4.32 -10.10 -2.11
CA ILE A 63 4.20 -11.12 -3.17
C ILE A 63 4.24 -12.53 -2.57
N GLU A 64 5.11 -12.74 -1.60
CA GLU A 64 5.25 -14.03 -0.90
C GLU A 64 4.11 -14.31 0.10
N GLY A 65 3.19 -13.36 0.27
CA GLY A 65 2.13 -13.45 1.25
C GLY A 65 2.59 -13.07 2.66
N GLY A 66 1.76 -13.37 3.64
CA GLY A 66 2.01 -13.04 5.05
C GLY A 66 1.03 -12.01 5.59
N ASP A 67 1.02 -11.87 6.91
CA ASP A 67 0.14 -10.92 7.61
C ASP A 67 0.78 -9.53 7.64
N PHE A 68 0.78 -8.90 6.47
CA PHE A 68 1.29 -7.57 6.21
C PHE A 68 0.43 -6.90 5.13
N SER A 69 -0.02 -5.70 5.39
CA SER A 69 -0.79 -4.91 4.43
C SER A 69 -0.38 -3.44 4.48
N VAL A 70 -0.34 -2.79 3.33
CA VAL A 70 -0.13 -1.35 3.20
C VAL A 70 -1.32 -0.73 2.49
N VAL A 71 -1.81 0.38 3.00
CA VAL A 71 -2.91 1.13 2.38
C VAL A 71 -2.51 2.58 2.22
N LEU A 72 -2.68 3.09 1.00
CA LEU A 72 -2.58 4.51 0.69
C LEU A 72 -3.98 5.11 0.64
N PHE A 73 -4.19 6.16 1.39
CA PHE A 73 -5.46 6.89 1.48
C PHE A 73 -5.29 8.33 1.00
N ALA A 74 -6.38 8.90 0.48
CA ALA A 74 -6.53 10.34 0.28
C ALA A 74 -7.92 10.79 0.75
N ASN A 75 -8.08 12.10 0.88
CA ASN A 75 -9.34 12.73 1.27
C ASN A 75 -9.88 12.25 2.64
N ILE A 76 -8.98 11.88 3.56
CA ILE A 76 -9.31 11.59 4.94
C ILE A 76 -9.30 12.90 5.72
N GLN A 77 -10.29 13.10 6.59
CA GLN A 77 -10.38 14.29 7.44
C GLN A 77 -9.32 14.27 8.55
N GLY A 78 -8.86 15.45 8.93
CA GLY A 78 -7.96 15.71 10.02
C GLY A 78 -6.54 16.06 9.57
N THR A 79 -5.76 16.59 10.51
CA THR A 79 -4.34 16.93 10.31
C THR A 79 -3.44 15.70 10.36
N ALA A 80 -2.16 15.87 10.01
CA ALA A 80 -1.15 14.82 10.16
C ALA A 80 -1.10 14.29 11.60
N ASP A 81 -0.98 15.18 12.59
CA ASP A 81 -0.90 14.80 14.00
C ASP A 81 -2.16 14.08 14.47
N GLN A 82 -3.36 14.55 14.11
CA GLN A 82 -4.62 13.89 14.46
C GLN A 82 -4.74 12.45 13.89
N ASN A 83 -4.20 12.20 12.71
CA ASN A 83 -4.21 10.88 12.12
C ASN A 83 -3.16 9.96 12.75
N ILE A 84 -1.98 10.49 13.08
CA ILE A 84 -0.94 9.77 13.84
C ILE A 84 -1.50 9.37 15.22
N ASP A 85 -2.11 10.30 15.96
CA ASP A 85 -2.73 10.02 17.27
C ASP A 85 -3.82 8.94 17.16
N ARG A 86 -4.61 8.97 16.07
CA ARG A 86 -5.61 7.94 15.81
C ARG A 86 -5.00 6.56 15.58
N TRP A 87 -3.82 6.48 14.96
CA TRP A 87 -3.11 5.22 14.78
C TRP A 87 -2.48 4.74 16.07
N VAL A 88 -1.87 5.64 16.85
CA VAL A 88 -1.33 5.33 18.20
C VAL A 88 -2.42 4.75 19.09
N ASN A 89 -3.61 5.33 19.09
CA ASN A 89 -4.75 4.86 19.88
C ASN A 89 -5.34 3.51 19.42
N GLN A 90 -4.83 2.92 18.34
CA GLN A 90 -5.16 1.56 17.90
C GLN A 90 -4.18 0.51 18.45
N PHE A 91 -3.20 0.92 19.25
CA PHE A 91 -2.22 0.03 19.84
C PHE A 91 -2.20 0.13 21.36
N GLN A 92 -2.16 -1.04 22.01
CA GLN A 92 -1.70 -1.14 23.39
C GLN A 92 -0.19 -1.27 23.33
N ILE A 93 0.51 -0.18 23.61
CA ILE A 93 1.97 -0.07 23.42
C ILE A 93 2.63 -0.58 24.70
N GLU A 94 3.39 -1.67 24.57
CA GLU A 94 4.11 -2.29 25.69
C GLU A 94 5.41 -1.54 26.03
N ASN A 95 6.00 -0.86 25.05
CA ASN A 95 7.20 -0.05 25.21
C ASN A 95 7.01 1.27 24.46
N SER A 96 7.34 2.39 25.10
CA SER A 96 7.08 3.76 24.68
C SER A 96 7.96 4.26 23.51
N ASN A 97 8.27 3.43 22.54
CA ASN A 97 8.98 3.85 21.34
C ASN A 97 7.99 4.31 20.26
N ILE A 98 7.34 5.44 20.52
CA ILE A 98 6.67 6.20 19.46
C ILE A 98 7.73 7.14 18.91
N GLU A 99 8.30 6.78 17.78
CA GLU A 99 9.19 7.66 17.04
C GLU A 99 8.40 8.37 15.94
N THR A 100 8.30 9.69 16.05
CA THR A 100 7.73 10.53 14.99
C THR A 100 8.85 11.33 14.35
N ILE A 101 9.15 11.03 13.09
CA ILE A 101 10.14 11.76 12.31
C ILE A 101 9.41 12.71 11.38
N LYS A 102 9.78 14.00 11.42
CA LYS A 102 9.29 15.01 10.48
C LYS A 102 10.42 15.39 9.54
N ASP A 103 10.22 15.24 8.25
CA ASP A 103 11.19 15.56 7.21
C ASP A 103 10.56 16.44 6.13
N THR A 104 11.41 17.23 5.46
CA THR A 104 11.00 18.11 4.36
C THR A 104 11.83 17.78 3.13
N LEU A 105 11.18 17.28 2.08
CA LEU A 105 11.82 16.91 0.84
C LEU A 105 11.07 17.47 -0.36
N SER A 106 11.75 18.25 -1.21
CA SER A 106 11.22 18.69 -2.52
C SER A 106 9.80 19.25 -2.45
N SER A 107 9.56 20.27 -1.61
CA SER A 107 8.24 20.90 -1.43
C SER A 107 7.14 20.02 -0.81
N LYS A 108 7.48 18.90 -0.21
CA LYS A 108 6.56 18.07 0.59
C LYS A 108 7.06 17.94 2.03
N TYR A 109 6.10 17.82 2.95
CA TYR A 109 6.39 17.46 4.34
C TYR A 109 6.02 16.00 4.55
N ILE A 110 6.88 15.25 5.23
CA ILE A 110 6.66 13.85 5.55
C ILE A 110 6.74 13.69 7.06
N SER A 111 5.67 13.15 7.66
CA SER A 111 5.66 12.73 9.06
C SER A 111 5.50 11.22 9.10
N THR A 112 6.36 10.52 9.84
CA THR A 112 6.31 9.07 9.99
C THR A 112 6.13 8.67 11.44
N VAL A 113 5.49 7.54 11.67
CA VAL A 113 5.34 6.93 12.99
C VAL A 113 5.59 5.43 12.90
N GLU A 114 6.25 4.88 13.91
CA GLU A 114 6.51 3.45 14.06
C GLU A 114 6.00 2.99 15.42
N LEU A 115 5.20 1.93 15.45
CA LEU A 115 4.56 1.39 16.66
C LEU A 115 4.71 -0.11 16.71
N TYR A 116 4.86 -0.65 17.92
CA TYR A 116 4.85 -2.09 18.19
C TYR A 116 4.04 -2.38 19.46
N GLY A 117 3.29 -3.48 19.44
CA GLY A 117 2.47 -3.89 20.58
C GLY A 117 1.29 -4.76 20.20
N THR A 118 0.21 -4.65 20.97
CA THR A 118 -1.06 -5.31 20.64
C THR A 118 -1.93 -4.37 19.82
N TYR A 119 -2.23 -4.78 18.58
CA TYR A 119 -3.08 -4.02 17.67
C TYR A 119 -4.56 -4.29 17.94
N GLU A 120 -5.31 -3.25 18.20
CA GLU A 120 -6.76 -3.27 18.29
C GLU A 120 -7.38 -3.03 16.91
N VAL A 121 -7.90 -4.08 16.27
CA VAL A 121 -8.49 -3.97 14.92
C VAL A 121 -9.74 -3.10 14.97
N PRO A 122 -9.79 -1.99 14.22
CA PRO A 122 -10.96 -1.12 14.21
C PRO A 122 -12.19 -1.83 13.64
N ASN A 123 -13.27 -1.91 14.38
CA ASN A 123 -14.56 -2.37 13.87
C ASN A 123 -15.32 -1.18 13.26
N MET A 124 -15.36 -1.13 11.93
CA MET A 124 -15.99 -0.03 11.18
C MET A 124 -17.52 -0.14 11.14
N VAL A 125 -18.08 -1.33 11.41
CA VAL A 125 -19.52 -1.60 11.35
C VAL A 125 -20.17 -1.36 12.70
N ASN A 126 -19.57 -1.86 13.77
CA ASN A 126 -20.08 -1.70 15.13
C ASN A 126 -18.94 -1.28 16.07
N ARG A 127 -18.87 0.02 16.36
CA ARG A 127 -17.83 0.60 17.22
C ARG A 127 -17.90 0.13 18.67
N ASN A 128 -19.06 -0.39 19.11
CA ASN A 128 -19.27 -0.89 20.47
C ASN A 128 -19.04 -2.41 20.59
N ALA A 129 -18.77 -3.10 19.47
CA ALA A 129 -18.41 -4.52 19.54
C ALA A 129 -17.06 -4.72 20.22
N PRO A 130 -16.82 -5.89 20.85
CA PRO A 130 -15.51 -6.25 21.34
C PRO A 130 -14.48 -6.12 20.21
N LYS A 131 -13.34 -5.46 20.49
CA LYS A 131 -12.26 -5.31 19.51
C LYS A 131 -11.51 -6.63 19.37
N GLU A 132 -11.16 -6.98 18.15
CA GLU A 132 -10.21 -8.04 17.89
C GLU A 132 -8.82 -7.55 18.28
N LEU A 133 -8.10 -8.29 19.11
CA LEU A 133 -6.76 -7.98 19.57
C LEU A 133 -5.76 -8.88 18.85
N ARG A 134 -4.74 -8.28 18.22
CA ARG A 134 -3.64 -8.98 17.56
C ARG A 134 -2.33 -8.64 18.25
N THR A 135 -1.79 -9.59 18.98
CA THR A 135 -0.49 -9.45 19.66
C THR A 135 0.67 -9.59 18.68
N GLU A 136 1.83 -9.02 19.06
CA GLU A 136 3.05 -9.03 18.24
C GLU A 136 2.84 -8.38 16.86
N TYR A 137 2.11 -7.28 16.84
CA TYR A 137 1.87 -6.48 15.64
C TYR A 137 2.63 -5.17 15.69
N GLY A 138 2.93 -4.66 14.50
CA GLY A 138 3.51 -3.34 14.32
C GLY A 138 2.75 -2.52 13.29
N LEU A 139 3.04 -1.24 13.29
CA LEU A 139 2.54 -0.25 12.32
C LEU A 139 3.68 0.65 11.88
N LEU A 140 3.75 0.89 10.57
CA LEU A 140 4.45 2.02 9.99
C LEU A 140 3.41 2.96 9.40
N GLY A 141 3.41 4.20 9.84
CA GLY A 141 2.54 5.25 9.34
C GLY A 141 3.35 6.34 8.64
N GLY A 142 2.83 6.84 7.52
CA GLY A 142 3.40 7.98 6.80
C GLY A 142 2.32 8.96 6.43
N VAL A 143 2.53 10.24 6.69
CA VAL A 143 1.68 11.33 6.22
C VAL A 143 2.52 12.18 5.29
N ILE A 144 2.04 12.38 4.08
CA ILE A 144 2.73 13.16 3.03
C ILE A 144 1.84 14.35 2.68
N GLU A 145 2.36 15.56 2.91
CA GLU A 145 1.65 16.81 2.67
C GLU A 145 2.29 17.55 1.48
N PHE A 146 1.48 17.85 0.48
CA PHE A 146 1.83 18.66 -0.70
C PHE A 146 0.95 19.92 -0.72
N GLY A 147 1.38 20.98 -0.07
CA GLY A 147 0.56 22.18 0.06
C GLY A 147 -0.80 21.86 0.69
N ASN A 148 -1.87 21.89 -0.09
CA ASN A 148 -3.24 21.62 0.38
C ASN A 148 -3.67 20.15 0.26
N SER A 149 -2.83 19.28 -0.27
CA SER A 149 -3.14 17.86 -0.46
C SER A 149 -2.43 17.01 0.57
N ILE A 150 -3.14 16.13 1.25
CA ILE A 150 -2.60 15.23 2.26
C ILE A 150 -2.89 13.77 1.86
N TYR A 151 -1.85 12.95 1.89
CA TYR A 151 -1.91 11.53 1.66
C TYR A 151 -1.45 10.76 2.90
N PHE A 152 -2.08 9.63 3.16
CA PHE A 152 -1.82 8.81 4.32
C PHE A 152 -1.44 7.40 3.88
N VAL A 153 -0.31 6.91 4.35
CA VAL A 153 0.13 5.53 4.11
C VAL A 153 0.20 4.82 5.45
N LYS A 154 -0.44 3.67 5.54
CA LYS A 154 -0.46 2.86 6.74
C LYS A 154 -0.11 1.42 6.41
N ALA A 155 1.00 0.92 6.93
CA ALA A 155 1.33 -0.49 6.95
C ALA A 155 0.99 -1.08 8.32
N VAL A 156 0.37 -2.26 8.34
CA VAL A 156 0.08 -3.04 9.56
C VAL A 156 0.39 -4.50 9.30
N GLY A 157 0.96 -5.17 10.28
CA GLY A 157 1.27 -6.60 10.18
C GLY A 157 2.02 -7.13 11.38
N LYS A 158 2.47 -8.37 11.28
CA LYS A 158 3.34 -8.99 12.29
C LYS A 158 4.63 -8.19 12.46
N ASN A 159 5.15 -8.12 13.69
CA ASN A 159 6.32 -7.32 14.06
C ASN A 159 7.55 -7.60 13.19
N ASP A 160 7.82 -8.86 12.89
CA ASP A 160 8.94 -9.30 12.05
C ASP A 160 8.79 -8.79 10.61
N LEU A 161 7.58 -8.87 10.03
CA LEU A 161 7.29 -8.37 8.69
C LEU A 161 7.34 -6.83 8.62
N ILE A 162 6.85 -6.14 9.66
CA ILE A 162 6.95 -4.69 9.76
C ILE A 162 8.41 -4.24 9.81
N LYS A 163 9.24 -4.87 10.65
CA LYS A 163 10.67 -4.57 10.75
C LYS A 163 11.41 -4.84 9.43
N ALA A 164 11.15 -6.00 8.82
CA ALA A 164 11.77 -6.39 7.55
C ALA A 164 11.40 -5.44 6.39
N ASN A 165 10.21 -4.85 6.42
CA ASN A 165 9.71 -3.96 5.36
C ASN A 165 9.85 -2.46 5.67
N LYS A 166 10.51 -2.05 6.76
CA LYS A 166 10.68 -0.63 7.13
C LYS A 166 11.41 0.16 6.03
N SER A 167 12.49 -0.37 5.46
CA SER A 167 13.21 0.29 4.36
C SER A 167 12.34 0.46 3.13
N ASN A 168 11.65 -0.59 2.71
CA ASN A 168 10.72 -0.58 1.58
C ASN A 168 9.59 0.43 1.79
N PHE A 169 9.04 0.49 3.01
CA PHE A 169 8.02 1.46 3.37
C PHE A 169 8.53 2.90 3.24
N ASN A 170 9.71 3.18 3.77
CA ASN A 170 10.33 4.51 3.65
C ASN A 170 10.60 4.86 2.18
N GLU A 171 11.21 3.97 1.40
CA GLU A 171 11.43 4.19 -0.04
C GLU A 171 10.11 4.48 -0.77
N PHE A 172 9.05 3.75 -0.45
CA PHE A 172 7.74 3.94 -1.04
C PHE A 172 7.17 5.33 -0.73
N ILE A 173 7.10 5.74 0.56
CA ILE A 173 6.54 7.05 0.95
C ILE A 173 7.37 8.23 0.42
N TYR A 174 8.70 8.08 0.41
CA TYR A 174 9.60 9.11 -0.15
C TYR A 174 9.51 9.21 -1.68
N SER A 175 9.11 8.15 -2.38
CA SER A 175 8.92 8.16 -3.83
C SER A 175 7.62 8.81 -4.29
N ILE A 176 6.63 8.97 -3.40
CA ILE A 176 5.33 9.57 -3.75
C ILE A 176 5.52 11.03 -4.14
N SER A 177 5.04 11.41 -5.32
CA SER A 177 5.09 12.79 -5.85
C SER A 177 3.81 13.11 -6.62
N LEU A 178 3.47 14.40 -6.72
CA LEU A 178 2.39 14.88 -7.60
C LEU A 178 2.84 14.76 -9.07
N LYS A 179 1.89 14.41 -9.96
CA LYS A 179 2.11 14.41 -11.42
C LYS A 179 1.97 15.80 -12.00
#